data_f812275d7705a39c8225a32dc22fb5d7
#
_entry.id   f812275d7705a39c8225a32dc22fb5d7
#
_cell.length_a   1.000
_cell.length_b   1.000
_cell.length_c   1.000
_cell.angle_alpha   90.00
_cell.angle_beta   90.00
_cell.angle_gamma   90.00
#
_symmetry.space_group_name_H-M   'P 1'
#
loop_
_entity.id
_entity.type
_entity.pdbx_description
1 polymer ?
#
loop_
_entity_poly.entity_id
_entity_poly.type
_entity_poly.pdbx_seq_one_letter_code
_entity_poly.pdbx_strand_id
1 'polypeptide(L)'
;MSDAQQRIDSLVKTNEVVLFMKGNASFPQCGFSGRAIQILKACGVDTKALKTVNVLEDDGIRQGIKEYSSWPTIPQLYVKGEFIGGSDIMMEMYESGELLQALGTKPA
;
A
#
# COMPACT_ATOMS: atom_id res chain seq x y z
N MET A 1 13.84 10.42 -13.88
CA MET A 1 13.41 9.21 -13.15
C MET A 1 13.79 7.96 -13.93
N SER A 2 14.21 6.89 -13.24
CA SER A 2 14.40 5.58 -13.86
C SER A 2 13.06 5.00 -14.34
N ASP A 3 13.12 3.92 -15.13
CA ASP A 3 11.89 3.22 -15.56
C ASP A 3 11.05 2.77 -14.36
N ALA A 4 11.70 2.21 -13.32
CA ALA A 4 10.99 1.78 -12.12
C ALA A 4 10.32 2.97 -11.41
N GLN A 5 11.02 4.09 -11.30
CA GLN A 5 10.48 5.30 -10.67
C GLN A 5 9.28 5.84 -11.44
N GLN A 6 9.34 5.85 -12.77
CA GLN A 6 8.24 6.29 -13.62
C GLN A 6 7.01 5.37 -13.48
N ARG A 7 7.24 4.07 -13.45
CA ARG A 7 6.16 3.08 -13.28
C ARG A 7 5.49 3.22 -11.91
N ILE A 8 6.27 3.41 -10.86
CA ILE A 8 5.77 3.61 -9.50
C ILE A 8 4.95 4.89 -9.44
N ASP A 9 5.49 5.98 -9.96
CA ASP A 9 4.83 7.28 -9.97
C ASP A 9 3.48 7.21 -10.70
N SER A 10 3.44 6.54 -11.85
CA SER A 10 2.20 6.31 -12.59
C SER A 10 1.19 5.50 -11.78
N LEU A 11 1.64 4.42 -11.13
CA LEU A 11 0.76 3.58 -10.32
C LEU A 11 0.11 4.36 -9.18
N VAL A 12 0.90 5.15 -8.43
CA VAL A 12 0.38 5.89 -7.28
C VAL A 12 -0.52 7.06 -7.69
N LYS A 13 -0.30 7.62 -8.87
CA LYS A 13 -1.10 8.77 -9.35
C LYS A 13 -2.37 8.37 -10.08
N THR A 14 -2.39 7.19 -10.70
CA THR A 14 -3.55 6.73 -11.47
C THR A 14 -4.51 5.85 -10.68
N ASN A 15 -4.14 5.44 -9.47
CA ASN A 15 -4.99 4.62 -8.61
C ASN A 15 -5.19 5.35 -7.29
N GLU A 16 -6.42 5.33 -6.79
CA GLU A 16 -6.75 6.03 -5.55
C GLU A 16 -6.08 5.40 -4.33
N VAL A 17 -6.05 4.07 -4.28
CA VAL A 17 -5.42 3.33 -3.19
C VAL A 17 -4.48 2.28 -3.78
N VAL A 18 -3.21 2.34 -3.40
CA VAL A 18 -2.19 1.41 -3.89
C VAL A 18 -1.43 0.85 -2.69
N LEU A 19 -1.33 -0.46 -2.63
CA LEU A 19 -0.52 -1.15 -1.62
C LEU A 19 0.60 -1.92 -2.31
N PHE A 20 1.84 -1.52 -2.05
CA PHE A 20 3.03 -2.29 -2.44
C PHE A 20 3.28 -3.31 -1.35
N MET A 21 3.26 -4.59 -1.69
CA MET A 21 3.28 -5.67 -0.71
C MET A 21 4.06 -6.88 -1.21
N LYS A 22 4.32 -7.81 -0.32
CA LYS A 22 4.86 -9.12 -0.66
C LYS A 22 3.71 -10.10 -0.82
N GLY A 23 3.55 -10.63 -2.04
CA GLY A 23 2.39 -11.44 -2.41
C GLY A 23 1.25 -10.56 -2.92
N ASN A 24 0.03 -11.05 -2.80
CA ASN A 24 -1.17 -10.33 -3.21
C ASN A 24 -2.25 -10.38 -2.13
N ALA A 25 -3.38 -9.70 -2.38
CA ALA A 25 -4.43 -9.58 -1.38
C ALA A 25 -5.01 -10.92 -0.92
N SER A 26 -5.09 -11.90 -1.83
CA SER A 26 -5.60 -13.24 -1.52
C SER A 26 -4.55 -14.12 -0.84
N PHE A 27 -3.27 -13.93 -1.18
CA PHE A 27 -2.16 -14.75 -0.69
C PHE A 27 -0.97 -13.87 -0.32
N PRO A 28 -1.05 -13.14 0.82
CA PRO A 28 0.10 -12.37 1.29
C PRO A 28 1.26 -13.31 1.64
N GLN A 29 2.49 -12.92 1.28
CA GLN A 29 3.69 -13.73 1.49
C GLN A 29 4.52 -13.24 2.68
N CYS A 30 3.97 -12.37 3.51
CA CYS A 30 4.66 -11.81 4.67
C CYS A 30 3.60 -11.37 5.67
N GLY A 31 3.88 -11.56 6.96
CA GLY A 31 2.94 -11.21 8.02
C GLY A 31 2.56 -9.73 8.03
N PHE A 32 3.52 -8.85 7.75
CA PHE A 32 3.25 -7.41 7.71
C PHE A 32 2.35 -7.04 6.52
N SER A 33 2.56 -7.66 5.35
CA SER A 33 1.70 -7.45 4.19
C SER A 33 0.28 -7.98 4.44
N GLY A 34 0.17 -9.14 5.09
CA GLY A 34 -1.13 -9.69 5.49
C GLY A 34 -1.87 -8.78 6.46
N ARG A 35 -1.15 -8.22 7.43
CA ARG A 35 -1.71 -7.27 8.38
C ARG A 35 -2.23 -6.01 7.68
N ALA A 36 -1.48 -5.48 6.72
CA ALA A 36 -1.91 -4.32 5.94
C ALA A 36 -3.22 -4.59 5.20
N ILE A 37 -3.35 -5.76 4.57
CA ILE A 37 -4.59 -6.17 3.90
C ILE A 37 -5.75 -6.25 4.88
N GLN A 38 -5.54 -6.84 6.07
CA GLN A 38 -6.58 -6.93 7.09
C GLN A 38 -7.05 -5.55 7.56
N ILE A 39 -6.12 -4.63 7.75
CA ILE A 39 -6.45 -3.26 8.14
C ILE A 39 -7.31 -2.58 7.07
N LEU A 40 -6.94 -2.71 5.80
CA LEU A 40 -7.71 -2.12 4.70
C LEU A 40 -9.11 -2.73 4.58
N LYS A 41 -9.24 -4.03 4.80
CA LYS A 41 -10.56 -4.69 4.85
C LYS A 41 -11.41 -4.13 5.99
N ALA A 42 -10.81 -3.96 7.16
CA ALA A 42 -11.52 -3.39 8.31
C ALA A 42 -11.99 -1.95 8.06
N CYS A 43 -11.26 -1.22 7.21
CA CYS A 43 -11.63 0.13 6.78
C CYS A 43 -12.69 0.15 5.68
N GLY A 44 -13.20 -1.00 5.26
CA GLY A 44 -14.23 -1.06 4.22
C GLY A 44 -13.70 -0.95 2.80
N VAL A 45 -12.39 -1.10 2.59
CA VAL A 45 -11.81 -1.09 1.25
C VAL A 45 -12.10 -2.43 0.58
N ASP A 46 -12.69 -2.39 -0.62
CA ASP A 46 -12.89 -3.58 -1.43
C ASP A 46 -11.53 -4.00 -2.01
N THR A 47 -11.02 -5.16 -1.58
CA THR A 47 -9.73 -5.65 -2.01
C THR A 47 -9.67 -5.97 -3.50
N LYS A 48 -10.81 -6.13 -4.17
CA LYS A 48 -10.86 -6.29 -5.63
C LYS A 48 -10.65 -4.98 -6.36
N ALA A 49 -11.08 -3.86 -5.75
CA ALA A 49 -10.90 -2.53 -6.31
C ALA A 49 -9.54 -1.91 -5.92
N LEU A 50 -8.93 -2.41 -4.86
CA LEU A 50 -7.62 -1.98 -4.39
C LEU A 50 -6.54 -2.38 -5.40
N LYS A 51 -5.68 -1.44 -5.77
CA LYS A 51 -4.50 -1.77 -6.56
C LYS A 51 -3.42 -2.34 -5.64
N THR A 52 -3.08 -3.60 -5.81
CA THR A 52 -1.94 -4.21 -5.10
C THR A 52 -0.80 -4.44 -6.09
N VAL A 53 0.43 -4.25 -5.62
CA VAL A 53 1.63 -4.48 -6.41
C VAL A 53 2.50 -5.47 -5.65
N ASN A 54 2.70 -6.65 -6.24
CA ASN A 54 3.54 -7.69 -5.63
C ASN A 54 5.01 -7.43 -5.95
N VAL A 55 5.74 -6.88 -4.98
CA VAL A 55 7.15 -6.53 -5.19
C VAL A 55 8.06 -7.76 -5.32
N LEU A 56 7.57 -8.95 -4.98
CA LEU A 56 8.35 -10.19 -5.17
C LEU A 56 8.46 -10.59 -6.63
N GLU A 57 7.58 -10.08 -7.49
CA GLU A 57 7.58 -10.38 -8.92
C GLU A 57 8.46 -9.42 -9.73
N ASP A 58 8.95 -8.34 -9.13
CA ASP A 58 9.71 -7.31 -9.84
C ASP A 58 10.72 -6.64 -8.92
N ASP A 59 11.98 -7.02 -9.04
CA ASP A 59 13.06 -6.46 -8.23
C ASP A 59 13.26 -4.96 -8.46
N GLY A 60 13.02 -4.49 -9.66
CA GLY A 60 13.12 -3.06 -9.99
C GLY A 60 12.10 -2.25 -9.20
N ILE A 61 10.88 -2.73 -9.12
CA ILE A 61 9.83 -2.11 -8.31
C ILE A 61 10.16 -2.24 -6.81
N ARG A 62 10.64 -3.41 -6.37
CA ARG A 62 10.98 -3.63 -4.96
C ARG A 62 12.03 -2.64 -4.46
N GLN A 63 13.08 -2.43 -5.22
CA GLN A 63 14.11 -1.45 -4.88
C GLN A 63 13.62 -0.02 -5.11
N GLY A 64 12.95 0.19 -6.23
CA GLY A 64 12.49 1.51 -6.63
C GLY A 64 11.49 2.13 -5.66
N ILE A 65 10.59 1.33 -5.06
CA ILE A 65 9.60 1.87 -4.12
C ILE A 65 10.25 2.38 -2.83
N LYS A 66 11.33 1.75 -2.39
CA LYS A 66 12.08 2.19 -1.21
C LYS A 66 12.74 3.55 -1.47
N GLU A 67 13.29 3.74 -2.66
CA GLU A 67 13.88 5.00 -3.07
C GLU A 67 12.81 6.08 -3.26
N TYR A 68 11.71 5.72 -3.91
CA TYR A 68 10.60 6.63 -4.20
C TYR A 68 10.00 7.22 -2.92
N SER A 69 9.81 6.39 -1.91
CA SER A 69 9.22 6.79 -0.63
C SER A 69 10.24 7.29 0.38
N SER A 70 11.53 7.05 0.15
CA SER A 70 12.59 7.20 1.16
C SER A 70 12.27 6.37 2.42
N TRP A 71 11.66 5.20 2.24
CA TRP A 71 11.22 4.32 3.32
C TRP A 71 11.72 2.90 3.03
N PRO A 72 12.38 2.24 4.01
CA PRO A 72 13.15 1.03 3.73
C PRO A 72 12.36 -0.28 3.70
N THR A 73 11.12 -0.28 4.15
CA THR A 73 10.38 -1.54 4.37
C THR A 73 9.12 -1.66 3.51
N ILE A 74 8.68 -2.91 3.32
CA ILE A 74 7.45 -3.28 2.65
C ILE A 74 6.56 -3.94 3.73
N PRO A 75 5.25 -3.71 3.79
CA PRO A 75 4.42 -3.04 2.78
C PRO A 75 4.44 -1.52 2.86
N GLN A 76 3.98 -0.87 1.79
CA GLN A 76 3.82 0.59 1.76
C GLN A 76 2.47 0.94 1.15
N LEU A 77 1.71 1.78 1.85
CA LEU A 77 0.40 2.24 1.40
C LEU A 77 0.48 3.66 0.84
N TYR A 78 -0.15 3.86 -0.31
CA TYR A 78 -0.38 5.18 -0.91
C TYR A 78 -1.87 5.42 -1.07
N VAL A 79 -2.32 6.60 -0.69
CA VAL A 79 -3.72 7.02 -0.85
C VAL A 79 -3.73 8.37 -1.55
N LYS A 80 -4.41 8.42 -2.70
CA LYS A 80 -4.53 9.65 -3.52
C LYS A 80 -3.16 10.26 -3.84
N GLY A 81 -2.19 9.42 -4.14
CA GLY A 81 -0.83 9.81 -4.48
C GLY A 81 0.08 10.12 -3.29
N GLU A 82 -0.43 10.08 -2.07
CA GLU A 82 0.35 10.38 -0.87
C GLU A 82 0.81 9.10 -0.17
N PHE A 83 2.07 9.09 0.24
CA PHE A 83 2.62 8.00 1.03
C PHE A 83 2.05 8.05 2.45
N ILE A 84 1.40 6.98 2.87
CA ILE A 84 0.83 6.85 4.21
C ILE A 84 1.85 6.21 5.17
N GLY A 85 2.40 5.06 4.79
CA GLY A 85 3.36 4.34 5.62
C GLY A 85 3.21 2.84 5.49
N GLY A 86 3.86 2.12 6.38
CA GLY A 86 3.78 0.67 6.49
C GLY A 86 2.68 0.22 7.45
N SER A 87 2.68 -1.08 7.78
CA SER A 87 1.60 -1.68 8.58
C SER A 87 1.47 -1.06 9.98
N ASP A 88 2.57 -0.67 10.60
CA ASP A 88 2.52 -0.06 11.95
C ASP A 88 1.85 1.31 11.92
N ILE A 89 2.21 2.14 10.94
CA ILE A 89 1.58 3.46 10.77
C ILE A 89 0.10 3.29 10.40
N MET A 90 -0.21 2.33 9.52
CA MET A 90 -1.59 2.03 9.14
C MET A 90 -2.43 1.66 10.37
N MET A 91 -1.88 0.83 11.27
CA MET A 91 -2.57 0.43 12.48
C MET A 91 -2.83 1.63 13.40
N GLU A 92 -1.83 2.48 13.61
CA GLU A 92 -1.99 3.70 14.42
C GLU A 92 -3.07 4.61 13.85
N MET A 93 -3.06 4.82 12.54
CA MET A 93 -4.05 5.65 11.86
C MET A 93 -5.44 5.01 11.86
N TYR A 94 -5.50 3.69 11.80
CA TYR A 94 -6.78 2.98 11.93
C TYR A 94 -7.38 3.20 13.32
N GLU A 95 -6.58 3.05 14.37
CA GLU A 95 -7.03 3.22 15.74
C GLU A 95 -7.47 4.66 16.04
N SER A 96 -6.82 5.64 15.43
CA SER A 96 -7.17 7.06 15.61
C SER A 96 -8.34 7.52 14.74
N GLY A 97 -8.75 6.73 13.76
CA GLY A 97 -9.75 7.13 12.77
C GLY A 97 -9.20 7.89 11.58
N GLU A 98 -7.92 8.24 11.59
CA GLU A 98 -7.30 9.01 10.51
C GLU A 98 -7.25 8.23 9.19
N LEU A 99 -7.10 6.90 9.26
CA LEU A 99 -7.05 6.08 8.05
C LEU A 99 -8.40 6.07 7.32
N LEU A 100 -9.50 5.96 8.05
CA LEU A 100 -10.83 6.05 7.46
C LEU A 100 -11.07 7.40 6.79
N GLN A 101 -10.59 8.47 7.43
CA GLN A 101 -10.68 9.82 6.84
C GLN A 101 -9.88 9.91 5.55
N ALA A 102 -8.64 9.41 5.55
CA ALA A 102 -7.78 9.44 4.37
C ALA A 102 -8.39 8.64 3.22
N LEU A 103 -8.94 7.47 3.50
CA LEU A 103 -9.56 6.58 2.51
C LEU A 103 -10.92 7.09 2.05
N GLY A 104 -11.61 7.85 2.88
CA GLY A 104 -12.98 8.30 2.58
C GLY A 104 -13.99 7.15 2.64
N THR A 105 -13.68 6.09 3.39
CA THR A 105 -14.53 4.90 3.50
C THR A 105 -15.17 4.79 4.87
N LYS A 106 -16.11 3.83 5.00
CA LYS A 106 -16.74 3.49 6.28
C LYS A 106 -16.22 2.13 6.74
N PRO A 107 -16.22 1.88 8.06
CA PRO A 107 -15.83 0.56 8.58
C PRO A 107 -16.65 -0.56 7.95
N ALA A 108 -15.98 -1.68 7.73
CA ALA A 108 -16.63 -2.86 7.21
C ALA A 108 -17.62 -3.46 8.25
#